data_82f1c9bcc0f75d694d04012e3e300be3
#
_entry.id   82f1c9bcc0f75d694d04012e3e300be3
#
_cell.length_a   1.000
_cell.length_b   1.000
_cell.length_c   1.000
_cell.angle_alpha   90.00
_cell.angle_beta   90.00
_cell.angle_gamma   90.00
#
_symmetry.space_group_name_H-M   'P 1'
#
loop_
_entity.id
_entity.type
_entity.pdbx_description
1 polymer ?
#
loop_
_entity_poly.entity_id
_entity_poly.type
_entity_poly.pdbx_seq_one_letter_code
_entity_poly.pdbx_strand_id
1 'polypeptide(L)'
;MDRGATGRSRKLRIPKHRTTINPLSIHENHSCDVAILGGGPAGTATALSLRAHAPSLSVTLIEQSNYNALRIGETLPPSAQPLLEQLGIWSAFQKEGHLPAYGTCATWGTDELFENEFIFHRAGVGWHLDRKRFDAMLAREATKNGVQLICNGRFTDAEKINNHWEIGIQDASGEEVFIDASFVVDATGRRAAFASQQGVRKIFQDQLLGVFVFFQLDDNEALADTYTLVEPWEDGWWYSALVPGNQLAVACMTDGDVAKKYRLNSSDGWFDLIGKTTHTSKRIHGAIPLAAPSAYPASSHRLEKMTGEGWLAVGDAATTFDPLSSLGIQKGLRSGITASYAIGDFFNGSPAGQKKYEALLSQEFEAYLVTKSEFYRQEQRWSSSSFWQRRYDYITLDPSLLLHLNQDAGKLAAVDRLSMHLPSADLKDLRDLCATPRAASEIVSAFNTNRRMSDRRVILALQYLLEAGAIIQPA
;
A
#
# COMPACT_ATOMS: atom_id res chain seq x y z
N MET A 1 56.53 23.53 23.56
CA MET A 1 55.23 24.04 24.10
C MET A 1 54.14 23.36 23.30
N ASP A 2 53.63 22.38 23.94
CA ASP A 2 52.67 21.39 23.43
C ASP A 2 51.25 21.85 23.76
N ARG A 3 50.33 21.90 22.80
CA ARG A 3 48.90 22.06 23.08
C ARG A 3 48.13 21.08 22.24
N GLY A 4 47.98 19.88 22.81
CA GLY A 4 47.05 18.89 22.29
C GLY A 4 45.60 19.33 22.40
N ALA A 5 44.90 19.39 21.30
CA ALA A 5 43.45 19.57 21.25
C ALA A 5 42.77 18.18 21.11
N THR A 6 42.30 17.65 22.23
CA THR A 6 41.47 16.45 22.27
C THR A 6 40.02 16.81 21.88
N GLY A 7 39.65 16.53 20.64
CA GLY A 7 38.28 16.59 20.19
C GLY A 7 37.42 15.48 20.83
N ARG A 8 36.61 15.84 21.83
CA ARG A 8 35.60 14.94 22.39
C ARG A 8 34.39 14.85 21.41
N SER A 9 34.24 13.72 20.75
CA SER A 9 33.02 13.41 20.05
C SER A 9 31.83 13.35 21.00
N ARG A 10 30.89 14.26 20.84
CA ARG A 10 29.62 14.26 21.58
C ARG A 10 28.78 13.08 21.03
N LYS A 11 28.77 11.95 21.74
CA LYS A 11 27.77 10.90 21.52
C LYS A 11 26.38 11.52 21.77
N LEU A 12 25.57 11.62 20.72
CA LEU A 12 24.15 11.93 20.87
C LEU A 12 23.50 10.80 21.69
N ARG A 13 23.17 11.08 22.93
CA ARG A 13 22.33 10.20 23.74
C ARG A 13 20.90 10.30 23.23
N ILE A 14 20.45 9.28 22.53
CA ILE A 14 19.03 9.10 22.18
C ILE A 14 18.26 8.92 23.50
N PRO A 15 17.26 9.80 23.78
CA PRO A 15 16.46 9.64 24.99
C PRO A 15 15.67 8.34 24.94
N LYS A 16 15.82 7.49 25.95
CA LYS A 16 14.95 6.32 26.17
C LYS A 16 13.59 6.84 26.68
N HIS A 17 12.77 7.41 25.83
CA HIS A 17 11.39 7.69 26.16
C HIS A 17 10.58 6.39 26.11
N ARG A 18 10.46 5.70 27.23
CA ARG A 18 9.38 4.74 27.48
C ARG A 18 8.10 5.56 27.72
N THR A 19 7.40 5.90 26.68
CA THR A 19 6.01 6.36 26.81
C THR A 19 5.12 5.12 26.74
N THR A 20 4.68 4.68 27.89
CA THR A 20 3.66 3.64 28.03
C THR A 20 2.36 4.18 27.42
N ILE A 21 1.89 3.55 26.37
CA ILE A 21 0.50 3.67 25.91
C ILE A 21 -0.30 2.96 26.99
N ASN A 22 -1.23 3.64 27.69
CA ASN A 22 -2.18 3.01 28.60
C ASN A 22 -3.38 2.55 27.76
N PRO A 23 -3.46 1.28 27.38
CA PRO A 23 -4.65 0.75 26.70
C PRO A 23 -5.79 0.66 27.71
N LEU A 24 -7.00 0.93 27.24
CA LEU A 24 -8.21 0.63 28.03
C LEU A 24 -8.34 -0.89 28.17
N SER A 25 -8.64 -1.33 29.40
CA SER A 25 -9.21 -2.66 29.61
C SER A 25 -10.62 -2.67 29.00
N ILE A 26 -10.90 -3.62 28.14
CA ILE A 26 -12.22 -3.77 27.54
C ILE A 26 -13.14 -4.27 28.65
N HIS A 27 -14.13 -3.46 29.01
CA HIS A 27 -15.22 -3.88 29.92
C HIS A 27 -16.42 -4.27 29.08
N GLU A 28 -17.26 -5.15 29.61
CA GLU A 28 -18.51 -5.60 28.98
C GLU A 28 -19.34 -4.41 28.44
N ASN A 29 -19.85 -4.52 27.19
CA ASN A 29 -20.71 -3.55 26.50
C ASN A 29 -20.09 -2.18 26.19
N HIS A 30 -19.03 -2.17 25.41
CA HIS A 30 -18.48 -0.94 24.84
C HIS A 30 -19.24 -0.52 23.57
N SER A 31 -19.70 0.74 23.51
CA SER A 31 -20.34 1.28 22.30
C SER A 31 -19.63 2.53 21.79
N CYS A 32 -19.63 2.74 20.47
CA CYS A 32 -19.09 3.93 19.85
C CYS A 32 -19.82 4.26 18.53
N ASP A 33 -19.67 5.49 18.04
CA ASP A 33 -20.20 5.85 16.73
C ASP A 33 -19.39 5.19 15.62
N VAL A 34 -18.05 5.21 15.74
CA VAL A 34 -17.13 4.69 14.72
C VAL A 34 -16.11 3.74 15.34
N ALA A 35 -16.14 2.47 14.92
CA ALA A 35 -15.10 1.49 15.22
C ALA A 35 -14.11 1.39 14.06
N ILE A 36 -12.80 1.56 14.35
CA ILE A 36 -11.72 1.46 13.37
C ILE A 36 -10.89 0.23 13.67
N LEU A 37 -10.91 -0.74 12.77
CA LEU A 37 -10.22 -2.02 12.89
C LEU A 37 -8.83 -1.94 12.26
N GLY A 38 -7.81 -1.69 13.07
CA GLY A 38 -6.40 -1.56 12.67
C GLY A 38 -5.82 -0.19 12.99
N GLY A 39 -4.82 -0.16 13.87
CA GLY A 39 -4.12 1.04 14.36
C GLY A 39 -2.88 1.42 13.53
N GLY A 40 -2.82 1.01 12.26
CA GLY A 40 -1.78 1.44 11.32
C GLY A 40 -2.02 2.87 10.79
N PRO A 41 -1.16 3.34 9.85
CA PRO A 41 -1.23 4.73 9.34
C PRO A 41 -2.61 5.14 8.80
N ALA A 42 -3.32 4.24 8.11
CA ALA A 42 -4.63 4.58 7.54
C ALA A 42 -5.72 4.71 8.62
N GLY A 43 -5.77 3.76 9.56
CA GLY A 43 -6.76 3.80 10.64
C GLY A 43 -6.55 4.96 11.59
N THR A 44 -5.30 5.23 11.97
CA THR A 44 -4.98 6.37 12.85
C THR A 44 -5.20 7.72 12.15
N ALA A 45 -4.93 7.82 10.84
CA ALA A 45 -5.26 9.02 10.06
C ALA A 45 -6.77 9.26 10.00
N THR A 46 -7.58 8.18 9.83
CA THR A 46 -9.04 8.28 9.89
C THR A 46 -9.49 8.79 11.25
N ALA A 47 -8.96 8.21 12.33
CA ALA A 47 -9.30 8.59 13.70
C ALA A 47 -8.95 10.07 14.00
N LEU A 48 -7.73 10.50 13.70
CA LEU A 48 -7.28 11.87 13.90
C LEU A 48 -8.11 12.88 13.09
N SER A 49 -8.37 12.56 11.82
CA SER A 49 -9.15 13.44 10.96
C SER A 49 -10.62 13.53 11.40
N LEU A 50 -11.24 12.45 11.86
CA LEU A 50 -12.58 12.48 12.47
C LEU A 50 -12.62 13.37 13.72
N ARG A 51 -11.63 13.25 14.60
CA ARG A 51 -11.56 14.10 15.82
C ARG A 51 -11.42 15.57 15.48
N ALA A 52 -10.78 15.91 14.36
CA ALA A 52 -10.59 17.29 13.95
C ALA A 52 -11.87 17.96 13.41
N HIS A 53 -12.69 17.26 12.62
CA HIS A 53 -13.84 17.89 11.94
C HIS A 53 -15.21 17.32 12.31
N ALA A 54 -15.28 16.19 13.00
CA ALA A 54 -16.51 15.60 13.55
C ALA A 54 -16.32 15.25 15.05
N PRO A 55 -15.99 16.24 15.92
CA PRO A 55 -15.59 15.98 17.31
C PRO A 55 -16.70 15.42 18.19
N SER A 56 -17.97 15.48 17.76
CA SER A 56 -19.09 14.86 18.47
C SER A 56 -19.13 13.35 18.35
N LEU A 57 -18.50 12.76 17.33
CA LEU A 57 -18.49 11.31 17.16
C LEU A 57 -17.51 10.65 18.14
N SER A 58 -17.97 9.62 18.82
CA SER A 58 -17.11 8.72 19.60
C SER A 58 -16.36 7.77 18.67
N VAL A 59 -15.04 7.69 18.83
CA VAL A 59 -14.16 6.91 17.94
C VAL A 59 -13.36 5.91 18.77
N THR A 60 -13.49 4.62 18.45
CA THR A 60 -12.69 3.55 19.04
C THR A 60 -11.77 2.95 17.99
N LEU A 61 -10.46 2.94 18.27
CA LEU A 61 -9.41 2.38 17.44
C LEU A 61 -8.94 1.05 18.05
N ILE A 62 -9.08 -0.05 17.31
CA ILE A 62 -8.72 -1.39 17.75
C ILE A 62 -7.47 -1.84 17.00
N GLU A 63 -6.40 -2.17 17.72
CA GLU A 63 -5.14 -2.65 17.16
C GLU A 63 -4.77 -4.00 17.76
N GLN A 64 -4.46 -4.98 16.90
CA GLN A 64 -4.12 -6.35 17.31
C GLN A 64 -2.76 -6.46 18.02
N SER A 65 -1.89 -5.48 17.90
CA SER A 65 -0.55 -5.44 18.49
C SER A 65 -0.42 -4.41 19.58
N ASN A 66 0.73 -4.43 20.26
CA ASN A 66 1.16 -3.38 21.18
C ASN A 66 2.21 -2.44 20.55
N TYR A 67 2.34 -2.41 19.23
CA TYR A 67 3.31 -1.65 18.44
C TYR A 67 4.79 -2.04 18.64
N ASN A 68 5.10 -3.15 19.33
CA ASN A 68 6.48 -3.58 19.58
C ASN A 68 7.06 -4.49 18.49
N ALA A 69 6.23 -5.00 17.58
CA ALA A 69 6.68 -5.87 16.49
C ALA A 69 7.34 -5.07 15.36
N LEU A 70 8.33 -5.68 14.72
CA LEU A 70 8.93 -5.15 13.49
C LEU A 70 7.87 -5.10 12.39
N ARG A 71 7.83 -3.98 11.64
CA ARG A 71 6.94 -3.78 10.50
C ARG A 71 7.75 -3.30 9.31
N ILE A 72 7.43 -3.80 8.13
CA ILE A 72 7.99 -3.34 6.85
C ILE A 72 7.26 -2.11 6.31
N GLY A 73 7.89 -1.45 5.32
CA GLY A 73 7.41 -0.22 4.70
C GLY A 73 8.06 1.00 5.37
N GLU A 74 9.36 1.17 5.14
CA GLU A 74 10.21 2.13 5.84
C GLU A 74 10.26 3.49 5.16
N THR A 75 10.04 3.53 3.84
CA THR A 75 10.21 4.76 3.05
C THR A 75 8.96 5.62 3.09
N LEU A 76 9.13 6.88 3.46
CA LEU A 76 8.11 7.92 3.43
C LEU A 76 8.57 9.04 2.48
N PRO A 77 7.90 9.28 1.35
CA PRO A 77 8.30 10.31 0.40
C PRO A 77 8.05 11.72 0.95
N PRO A 78 8.72 12.76 0.40
CA PRO A 78 8.53 14.15 0.84
C PRO A 78 7.06 14.61 0.78
N SER A 79 6.30 14.13 -0.20
CA SER A 79 4.88 14.44 -0.38
C SER A 79 3.95 13.96 0.74
N ALA A 80 4.45 13.19 1.71
CA ALA A 80 3.68 12.82 2.90
C ALA A 80 3.67 13.91 3.98
N GLN A 81 4.62 14.86 3.98
CA GLN A 81 4.68 15.94 4.99
C GLN A 81 3.39 16.74 5.07
N PRO A 82 2.79 17.24 3.96
CA PRO A 82 1.52 17.98 4.03
C PRO A 82 0.38 17.20 4.69
N LEU A 83 0.36 15.87 4.56
CA LEU A 83 -0.64 15.03 5.21
C LEU A 83 -0.43 14.96 6.73
N LEU A 84 0.82 14.88 7.19
CA LEU A 84 1.17 14.92 8.61
C LEU A 84 0.86 16.31 9.21
N GLU A 85 1.05 17.38 8.46
CA GLU A 85 0.68 18.75 8.84
C GLU A 85 -0.84 18.89 8.94
N GLN A 86 -1.59 18.40 7.96
CA GLN A 86 -3.06 18.40 7.95
C GLN A 86 -3.64 17.61 9.13
N LEU A 87 -3.01 16.51 9.52
CA LEU A 87 -3.37 15.72 10.71
C LEU A 87 -2.94 16.36 12.03
N GLY A 88 -2.20 17.49 12.01
CA GLY A 88 -1.69 18.18 13.20
C GLY A 88 -0.58 17.44 13.94
N ILE A 89 0.07 16.48 13.31
CA ILE A 89 1.07 15.58 13.96
C ILE A 89 2.50 15.80 13.49
N TRP A 90 2.76 16.78 12.62
CA TRP A 90 4.10 17.04 12.08
C TRP A 90 5.15 17.28 13.18
N SER A 91 4.83 18.10 14.20
CA SER A 91 5.74 18.35 15.31
C SER A 91 6.03 17.10 16.15
N ALA A 92 5.07 16.19 16.30
CA ALA A 92 5.28 14.91 16.96
C ALA A 92 6.20 14.01 16.13
N PHE A 93 5.96 13.94 14.82
CA PHE A 93 6.77 13.20 13.87
C PHE A 93 8.26 13.61 13.92
N GLN A 94 8.54 14.91 13.87
CA GLN A 94 9.91 15.43 13.91
C GLN A 94 10.68 15.02 15.19
N LYS A 95 9.98 14.81 16.30
CA LYS A 95 10.58 14.39 17.59
C LYS A 95 10.92 12.90 17.64
N GLU A 96 10.37 12.09 16.72
CA GLU A 96 10.62 10.64 16.70
C GLU A 96 12.03 10.28 16.22
N GLY A 97 12.75 11.19 15.55
CA GLY A 97 14.12 10.96 15.11
C GLY A 97 14.22 9.91 14.02
N HIS A 98 13.28 9.94 13.07
CA HIS A 98 13.38 9.17 11.82
C HIS A 98 14.55 9.66 10.98
N LEU A 99 15.08 8.82 10.11
CA LEU A 99 16.25 9.14 9.31
C LEU A 99 15.84 9.91 8.05
N PRO A 100 16.39 11.11 7.79
CA PRO A 100 16.16 11.80 6.53
C PRO A 100 16.63 10.96 5.33
N ALA A 101 15.79 10.86 4.30
CA ALA A 101 16.10 10.24 3.03
C ALA A 101 16.22 11.33 1.96
N TYR A 102 17.38 11.42 1.31
CA TYR A 102 17.64 12.50 0.36
C TYR A 102 17.26 12.16 -1.08
N GLY A 103 17.01 10.89 -1.36
CA GLY A 103 16.64 10.46 -2.69
C GLY A 103 16.44 8.94 -2.82
N THR A 104 16.31 8.53 -4.05
CA THR A 104 16.34 7.14 -4.46
C THR A 104 17.41 6.94 -5.51
N CYS A 105 18.06 5.79 -5.52
CA CYS A 105 18.98 5.40 -6.59
C CYS A 105 18.54 4.04 -7.16
N ALA A 106 18.75 3.86 -8.46
CA ALA A 106 18.34 2.64 -9.14
C ALA A 106 19.23 2.35 -10.36
N THR A 107 19.35 1.06 -10.68
CA THR A 107 19.90 0.58 -11.95
C THR A 107 18.77 0.11 -12.89
N TRP A 108 17.63 0.83 -12.89
CA TRP A 108 16.43 0.46 -13.64
C TRP A 108 16.57 0.77 -15.13
N GLY A 109 16.48 -0.25 -15.96
CA GLY A 109 16.63 -0.15 -17.41
C GLY A 109 18.08 0.05 -17.90
N THR A 110 19.04 0.11 -16.99
CA THR A 110 20.47 0.32 -17.30
C THR A 110 21.33 -0.34 -16.23
N ASP A 111 22.62 -0.56 -16.53
CA ASP A 111 23.61 -1.04 -15.53
C ASP A 111 24.23 0.11 -14.73
N GLU A 112 24.01 1.36 -15.17
CA GLU A 112 24.50 2.54 -14.46
C GLU A 112 23.55 2.94 -13.34
N LEU A 113 24.12 3.35 -12.20
CA LEU A 113 23.34 3.85 -11.06
C LEU A 113 22.84 5.26 -11.37
N PHE A 114 21.52 5.41 -11.38
CA PHE A 114 20.86 6.70 -11.55
C PHE A 114 20.29 7.16 -10.20
N GLU A 115 20.54 8.41 -9.84
CA GLU A 115 20.06 9.04 -8.61
C GLU A 115 18.90 10.00 -8.90
N ASN A 116 17.84 9.90 -8.09
CA ASN A 116 16.71 10.82 -8.10
C ASN A 116 16.68 11.55 -6.75
N GLU A 117 17.24 12.75 -6.72
CA GLU A 117 17.37 13.57 -5.52
C GLU A 117 16.07 14.28 -5.16
N PHE A 118 15.72 14.27 -3.88
CA PHE A 118 14.53 14.96 -3.37
C PHE A 118 14.73 16.46 -3.13
N ILE A 119 15.96 16.98 -3.26
CA ILE A 119 16.28 18.39 -3.03
C ILE A 119 15.41 19.36 -3.85
N PHE A 120 14.94 18.92 -5.01
CA PHE A 120 14.07 19.71 -5.88
C PHE A 120 12.58 19.56 -5.54
N HIS A 121 12.23 18.68 -4.59
CA HIS A 121 10.85 18.51 -4.17
C HIS A 121 10.43 19.64 -3.24
N ARG A 122 9.25 20.23 -3.47
CA ARG A 122 8.74 21.38 -2.69
C ARG A 122 8.68 21.13 -1.17
N ALA A 123 8.42 19.90 -0.75
CA ALA A 123 8.37 19.51 0.66
C ALA A 123 9.74 19.07 1.21
N GLY A 124 10.85 19.26 0.47
CA GLY A 124 12.19 18.90 0.91
C GLY A 124 12.48 17.40 0.86
N VAL A 125 13.02 16.85 1.95
CA VAL A 125 13.49 15.46 2.04
C VAL A 125 12.38 14.46 2.33
N GLY A 126 12.61 13.19 1.99
CA GLY A 126 11.84 12.06 2.49
C GLY A 126 12.36 11.55 3.82
N TRP A 127 11.86 10.41 4.25
CA TRP A 127 12.20 9.82 5.54
C TRP A 127 12.28 8.29 5.45
N HIS A 128 13.27 7.72 6.13
CA HIS A 128 13.28 6.31 6.47
C HIS A 128 12.82 6.14 7.91
N LEU A 129 11.76 5.37 8.10
CA LEU A 129 11.04 5.26 9.35
C LEU A 129 11.52 4.08 10.20
N ASP A 130 11.62 4.29 11.50
CA ASP A 130 11.37 3.20 12.45
C ASP A 130 9.84 3.04 12.56
N ARG A 131 9.29 2.00 11.95
CA ARG A 131 7.84 1.76 11.88
C ARG A 131 7.21 1.53 13.24
N LYS A 132 7.94 0.93 14.20
CA LYS A 132 7.44 0.77 15.58
C LYS A 132 7.18 2.13 16.21
N ARG A 133 8.16 3.03 16.10
CA ARG A 133 8.07 4.40 16.67
C ARG A 133 7.01 5.21 15.93
N PHE A 134 7.00 5.15 14.62
CA PHE A 134 6.05 5.89 13.78
C PHE A 134 4.60 5.47 14.08
N ASP A 135 4.29 4.17 14.00
CA ASP A 135 2.92 3.69 14.22
C ASP A 135 2.47 3.93 15.69
N ALA A 136 3.37 3.75 16.67
CA ALA A 136 3.10 4.08 18.06
C ALA A 136 2.89 5.59 18.30
N MET A 137 3.65 6.46 17.61
CA MET A 137 3.45 7.91 17.65
C MET A 137 2.06 8.29 17.13
N LEU A 138 1.64 7.74 15.98
CA LEU A 138 0.31 7.97 15.43
C LEU A 138 -0.79 7.59 16.44
N ALA A 139 -0.67 6.42 17.07
CA ALA A 139 -1.63 5.94 18.05
C ALA A 139 -1.68 6.85 19.31
N ARG A 140 -0.51 7.30 19.81
CA ARG A 140 -0.44 8.25 20.91
C ARG A 140 -1.12 9.59 20.58
N GLU A 141 -0.86 10.12 19.39
CA GLU A 141 -1.49 11.37 18.97
C GLU A 141 -3.02 11.20 18.80
N ALA A 142 -3.50 10.05 18.27
CA ALA A 142 -4.92 9.76 18.24
C ALA A 142 -5.54 9.74 19.65
N THR A 143 -4.91 9.06 20.60
CA THR A 143 -5.37 9.03 22.01
C THR A 143 -5.39 10.41 22.66
N LYS A 144 -4.37 11.24 22.44
CA LYS A 144 -4.34 12.63 22.94
C LYS A 144 -5.49 13.48 22.41
N ASN A 145 -5.97 13.15 21.21
CA ASN A 145 -7.11 13.82 20.58
C ASN A 145 -8.46 13.17 20.95
N GLY A 146 -8.51 12.31 21.97
CA GLY A 146 -9.74 11.75 22.51
C GLY A 146 -10.26 10.51 21.77
N VAL A 147 -9.40 9.82 21.01
CA VAL A 147 -9.70 8.49 20.44
C VAL A 147 -9.51 7.44 21.54
N GLN A 148 -10.48 6.57 21.71
CA GLN A 148 -10.33 5.39 22.57
C GLN A 148 -9.47 4.35 21.84
N LEU A 149 -8.38 3.90 22.46
CA LEU A 149 -7.46 2.93 21.89
C LEU A 149 -7.50 1.62 22.65
N ILE A 150 -7.80 0.54 21.93
CA ILE A 150 -7.72 -0.84 22.40
C ILE A 150 -6.52 -1.49 21.70
N CYS A 151 -5.48 -1.81 22.49
CA CYS A 151 -4.32 -2.57 22.00
C CYS A 151 -4.49 -4.06 22.34
N ASN A 152 -3.80 -4.93 21.59
CA ASN A 152 -3.87 -6.38 21.67
C ASN A 152 -5.30 -6.92 21.44
N GLY A 153 -6.15 -6.15 20.77
CA GLY A 153 -7.50 -6.55 20.37
C GLY A 153 -7.52 -7.04 18.92
N ARG A 154 -7.78 -8.32 18.72
CA ARG A 154 -7.82 -8.92 17.38
C ARG A 154 -9.27 -9.07 16.93
N PHE A 155 -9.63 -8.44 15.83
CA PHE A 155 -10.92 -8.61 15.17
C PHE A 155 -11.17 -10.10 14.85
N THR A 156 -12.31 -10.63 15.23
CA THR A 156 -12.76 -12.00 14.97
C THR A 156 -13.86 -12.04 13.94
N ASP A 157 -14.96 -11.36 14.21
CA ASP A 157 -16.14 -11.30 13.34
C ASP A 157 -16.93 -10.00 13.54
N ALA A 158 -17.96 -9.78 12.72
CA ALA A 158 -18.93 -8.71 12.90
C ALA A 158 -20.26 -9.09 12.26
N GLU A 159 -21.33 -8.82 13.00
CA GLU A 159 -22.70 -8.99 12.52
C GLU A 159 -23.46 -7.66 12.56
N LYS A 160 -24.31 -7.42 11.55
CA LYS A 160 -25.15 -6.24 11.51
C LYS A 160 -26.49 -6.54 12.19
N ILE A 161 -26.70 -5.95 13.36
CA ILE A 161 -27.92 -6.10 14.16
C ILE A 161 -28.69 -4.78 14.08
N ASN A 162 -29.86 -4.81 13.43
CA ASN A 162 -30.62 -3.60 13.09
C ASN A 162 -29.77 -2.62 12.28
N ASN A 163 -29.44 -1.45 12.83
CA ASN A 163 -28.61 -0.43 12.19
C ASN A 163 -27.20 -0.30 12.80
N HIS A 164 -26.79 -1.22 13.67
CA HIS A 164 -25.50 -1.22 14.34
C HIS A 164 -24.71 -2.48 13.97
N TRP A 165 -23.40 -2.38 14.11
CA TRP A 165 -22.47 -3.50 13.98
C TRP A 165 -22.10 -3.99 15.37
N GLU A 166 -22.38 -5.26 15.67
CA GLU A 166 -21.77 -5.97 16.79
C GLU A 166 -20.45 -6.57 16.30
N ILE A 167 -19.34 -6.18 16.93
CA ILE A 167 -17.98 -6.47 16.49
C ILE A 167 -17.30 -7.33 17.55
N GLY A 168 -16.96 -8.56 17.21
CA GLY A 168 -16.18 -9.46 18.05
C GLY A 168 -14.71 -9.12 18.05
N ILE A 169 -14.13 -8.98 19.24
CA ILE A 169 -12.72 -8.71 19.46
C ILE A 169 -12.16 -9.71 20.45
N GLN A 170 -11.15 -10.48 20.06
CA GLN A 170 -10.40 -11.30 21.00
C GLN A 170 -9.30 -10.45 21.64
N ASP A 171 -9.32 -10.37 22.95
CA ASP A 171 -8.33 -9.61 23.74
C ASP A 171 -7.00 -10.38 23.96
N ALA A 172 -6.09 -9.79 24.74
CA ALA A 172 -4.80 -10.39 25.06
C ALA A 172 -4.89 -11.67 25.92
N SER A 173 -5.99 -11.86 26.66
CA SER A 173 -6.25 -13.07 27.48
C SER A 173 -6.81 -14.22 26.65
N GLY A 174 -7.28 -13.90 25.41
CA GLY A 174 -8.00 -14.82 24.54
C GLY A 174 -9.52 -14.79 24.76
N GLU A 175 -10.01 -13.92 25.65
CA GLU A 175 -11.45 -13.71 25.86
C GLU A 175 -12.04 -12.91 24.68
N GLU A 176 -13.27 -13.25 24.32
CA GLU A 176 -14.01 -12.53 23.28
C GLU A 176 -14.90 -11.48 23.93
N VAL A 177 -14.78 -10.25 23.45
CA VAL A 177 -15.57 -9.09 23.87
C VAL A 177 -16.21 -8.45 22.66
N PHE A 178 -17.38 -7.82 22.87
CA PHE A 178 -18.15 -7.24 21.79
C PHE A 178 -18.17 -5.72 21.88
N ILE A 179 -18.13 -5.07 20.73
CA ILE A 179 -18.20 -3.61 20.59
C ILE A 179 -19.36 -3.28 19.65
N ASP A 180 -20.30 -2.45 20.11
CA ASP A 180 -21.36 -1.93 19.27
C ASP A 180 -20.91 -0.65 18.55
N ALA A 181 -21.06 -0.59 17.23
CA ALA A 181 -20.70 0.58 16.45
C ALA A 181 -21.75 0.91 15.37
N SER A 182 -22.01 2.20 15.16
CA SER A 182 -22.88 2.65 14.06
C SER A 182 -22.16 2.57 12.70
N PHE A 183 -20.84 2.67 12.71
CA PHE A 183 -20.02 2.63 11.50
C PHE A 183 -18.69 1.90 11.74
N VAL A 184 -18.26 1.08 10.74
CA VAL A 184 -17.01 0.32 10.80
C VAL A 184 -16.04 0.80 9.74
N VAL A 185 -14.78 0.99 10.14
CA VAL A 185 -13.67 1.26 9.21
C VAL A 185 -12.74 0.04 9.17
N ASP A 186 -12.68 -0.63 8.03
CA ASP A 186 -11.68 -1.68 7.81
C ASP A 186 -10.32 -1.05 7.48
N ALA A 187 -9.44 -0.99 8.48
CA ALA A 187 -8.06 -0.57 8.38
C ALA A 187 -7.08 -1.74 8.67
N THR A 188 -7.54 -3.00 8.45
CA THR A 188 -6.79 -4.22 8.79
C THR A 188 -5.65 -4.53 7.79
N GLY A 189 -5.30 -3.56 6.95
CA GLY A 189 -4.24 -3.66 5.98
C GLY A 189 -4.54 -4.68 4.88
N ARG A 190 -3.53 -5.30 4.30
CA ARG A 190 -3.67 -6.27 3.20
C ARG A 190 -4.62 -7.44 3.47
N ARG A 191 -4.94 -7.70 4.75
CA ARG A 191 -5.91 -8.74 5.12
C ARG A 191 -7.32 -8.35 4.72
N ALA A 192 -7.70 -7.05 4.81
CA ALA A 192 -9.06 -6.56 4.62
C ALA A 192 -10.05 -7.46 5.37
N ALA A 193 -9.80 -7.66 6.67
CA ALA A 193 -10.42 -8.75 7.42
C ALA A 193 -11.95 -8.58 7.54
N PHE A 194 -12.39 -7.35 7.83
CA PHE A 194 -13.81 -7.05 7.92
C PHE A 194 -14.50 -7.18 6.54
N ALA A 195 -13.96 -6.51 5.51
CA ALA A 195 -14.54 -6.57 4.18
C ALA A 195 -14.59 -8.00 3.62
N SER A 196 -13.54 -8.80 3.88
CA SER A 196 -13.51 -10.21 3.46
C SER A 196 -14.57 -11.05 4.16
N GLN A 197 -14.81 -10.82 5.44
CA GLN A 197 -15.88 -11.48 6.20
C GLN A 197 -17.26 -11.07 5.68
N GLN A 198 -17.44 -9.82 5.22
CA GLN A 198 -18.65 -9.37 4.55
C GLN A 198 -18.79 -9.92 3.10
N GLY A 199 -17.97 -10.89 2.71
CA GLY A 199 -18.03 -11.55 1.41
C GLY A 199 -17.44 -10.72 0.25
N VAL A 200 -16.77 -9.60 0.55
CA VAL A 200 -16.13 -8.79 -0.49
C VAL A 200 -14.83 -9.43 -0.96
N ARG A 201 -14.70 -9.61 -2.26
CA ARG A 201 -13.52 -10.25 -2.88
C ARG A 201 -12.41 -9.23 -3.13
N LYS A 202 -11.17 -9.73 -3.11
CA LYS A 202 -9.98 -9.00 -3.58
C LYS A 202 -9.73 -9.31 -5.04
N ILE A 203 -9.49 -8.28 -5.83
CA ILE A 203 -9.15 -8.38 -7.26
C ILE A 203 -7.65 -8.14 -7.38
N PHE A 204 -6.89 -9.22 -7.56
CA PHE A 204 -5.43 -9.19 -7.68
C PHE A 204 -4.98 -8.84 -9.09
N GLN A 205 -3.93 -8.03 -9.21
CA GLN A 205 -3.31 -7.63 -10.46
C GLN A 205 -2.01 -8.38 -10.75
N ASP A 206 -1.38 -8.91 -9.71
CA ASP A 206 -0.12 -9.64 -9.78
C ASP A 206 0.04 -10.54 -8.55
N GLN A 207 1.15 -11.30 -8.50
CA GLN A 207 1.48 -12.22 -7.41
C GLN A 207 2.81 -11.84 -6.74
N LEU A 208 3.18 -10.56 -6.78
CA LEU A 208 4.43 -10.08 -6.20
C LEU A 208 4.50 -10.40 -4.69
N LEU A 209 5.65 -10.86 -4.26
CA LEU A 209 6.02 -10.98 -2.85
C LEU A 209 7.41 -10.38 -2.61
N GLY A 210 7.67 -9.99 -1.37
CA GLY A 210 8.98 -9.53 -0.93
C GLY A 210 9.54 -10.47 0.12
N VAL A 211 10.78 -10.90 -0.06
CA VAL A 211 11.51 -11.70 0.94
C VAL A 211 12.55 -10.82 1.62
N PHE A 212 12.27 -10.48 2.87
CA PHE A 212 13.00 -9.46 3.64
C PHE A 212 14.02 -10.09 4.59
N VAL A 213 15.17 -9.41 4.73
CA VAL A 213 16.14 -9.57 5.81
C VAL A 213 16.52 -8.19 6.32
N PHE A 214 16.56 -8.03 7.63
CA PHE A 214 17.11 -6.84 8.28
C PHE A 214 18.52 -7.13 8.77
N PHE A 215 19.40 -6.17 8.61
CA PHE A 215 20.79 -6.26 9.01
C PHE A 215 21.13 -5.19 10.04
N GLN A 216 22.02 -5.50 10.96
CA GLN A 216 22.72 -4.52 11.78
C GLN A 216 24.04 -4.18 11.08
N LEU A 217 24.26 -2.91 10.80
CA LEU A 217 25.53 -2.42 10.27
C LEU A 217 26.52 -2.15 11.41
N ASP A 218 27.83 -2.28 11.13
CA ASP A 218 28.87 -1.85 12.05
C ASP A 218 28.84 -0.30 12.16
N ASP A 219 29.00 0.22 13.39
CA ASP A 219 29.06 1.67 13.63
C ASP A 219 30.22 2.37 12.90
N ASN A 220 31.25 1.62 12.53
CA ASN A 220 32.43 2.12 11.80
C ASN A 220 32.25 2.09 10.26
N GLU A 221 31.24 1.36 9.76
CA GLU A 221 30.92 1.22 8.35
C GLU A 221 29.57 1.85 8.02
N ALA A 222 29.29 3.02 8.58
CA ALA A 222 28.05 3.76 8.27
C ALA A 222 27.97 3.99 6.74
N LEU A 223 26.82 3.63 6.15
CA LEU A 223 26.57 3.96 4.75
C LEU A 223 26.71 5.47 4.54
N ALA A 224 27.45 5.85 3.49
CA ALA A 224 27.74 7.25 3.21
C ALA A 224 26.48 8.05 2.83
N ASP A 225 25.41 7.36 2.43
CA ASP A 225 24.16 7.97 1.98
C ASP A 225 22.92 7.29 2.59
N THR A 226 21.80 8.02 2.57
CA THR A 226 20.48 7.54 3.00
C THR A 226 19.52 7.38 1.82
N TYR A 227 20.04 7.05 0.64
CA TYR A 227 19.19 6.74 -0.51
C TYR A 227 18.56 5.36 -0.38
N THR A 228 17.30 5.28 -0.82
CA THR A 228 16.71 3.98 -1.12
C THR A 228 17.33 3.45 -2.40
N LEU A 229 17.89 2.23 -2.40
CA LEU A 229 18.43 1.58 -3.58
C LEU A 229 17.44 0.56 -4.14
N VAL A 230 17.24 0.61 -5.46
CA VAL A 230 16.50 -0.40 -6.23
C VAL A 230 17.41 -0.97 -7.30
N GLU A 231 17.63 -2.29 -7.28
CA GLU A 231 18.51 -3.00 -8.21
C GLU A 231 17.75 -4.17 -8.86
N PRO A 232 17.31 -4.06 -10.13
CA PRO A 232 16.71 -5.13 -10.89
C PRO A 232 17.68 -6.28 -11.16
N TRP A 233 17.13 -7.50 -11.29
CA TRP A 233 17.84 -8.70 -11.73
C TRP A 233 16.92 -9.53 -12.63
N GLU A 234 17.39 -10.63 -13.17
CA GLU A 234 16.69 -11.42 -14.20
C GLU A 234 15.25 -11.77 -13.87
N ASP A 235 14.91 -12.10 -12.62
CA ASP A 235 13.59 -12.57 -12.22
C ASP A 235 12.99 -11.71 -11.06
N GLY A 236 13.32 -10.41 -10.99
CA GLY A 236 12.82 -9.53 -9.93
C GLY A 236 13.64 -8.26 -9.73
N TRP A 237 13.57 -7.72 -8.52
CA TRP A 237 14.37 -6.57 -8.13
C TRP A 237 14.66 -6.57 -6.62
N TRP A 238 15.81 -6.01 -6.27
CA TRP A 238 16.23 -5.80 -4.90
C TRP A 238 15.90 -4.41 -4.44
N TYR A 239 15.52 -4.30 -3.20
CA TYR A 239 15.28 -3.07 -2.47
C TYR A 239 16.20 -3.02 -1.27
N SER A 240 16.78 -1.87 -0.97
CA SER A 240 17.45 -1.65 0.31
C SER A 240 17.34 -0.22 0.79
N ALA A 241 17.12 -0.04 2.10
CA ALA A 241 17.01 1.25 2.76
C ALA A 241 17.62 1.20 4.16
N LEU A 242 18.46 2.20 4.48
CA LEU A 242 18.96 2.41 5.82
C LEU A 242 17.82 2.92 6.71
N VAL A 243 17.64 2.32 7.88
CA VAL A 243 16.61 2.73 8.85
C VAL A 243 17.25 3.15 10.18
N PRO A 244 16.52 3.88 11.07
CA PRO A 244 17.07 4.31 12.35
C PRO A 244 17.67 3.15 13.15
N GLY A 245 18.76 3.44 13.89
CA GLY A 245 19.48 2.42 14.67
C GLY A 245 20.59 1.72 13.92
N ASN A 246 21.06 2.32 12.81
CA ASN A 246 22.11 1.77 11.94
C ASN A 246 21.73 0.37 11.41
N GLN A 247 20.45 0.19 11.04
CA GLN A 247 19.94 -1.04 10.47
C GLN A 247 19.65 -0.86 8.98
N LEU A 248 19.82 -1.91 8.20
CA LEU A 248 19.50 -1.93 6.78
C LEU A 248 18.37 -2.93 6.53
N ALA A 249 17.26 -2.43 5.97
CA ALA A 249 16.20 -3.27 5.43
C ALA A 249 16.56 -3.66 4.00
N VAL A 250 16.55 -4.95 3.69
CA VAL A 250 16.83 -5.48 2.35
C VAL A 250 15.74 -6.45 1.95
N ALA A 251 15.23 -6.34 0.74
CA ALA A 251 14.21 -7.23 0.22
C ALA A 251 14.48 -7.66 -1.23
N CYS A 252 14.25 -8.93 -1.51
CA CYS A 252 14.10 -9.45 -2.86
C CYS A 252 12.62 -9.45 -3.23
N MET A 253 12.25 -8.68 -4.24
CA MET A 253 10.90 -8.60 -4.78
C MET A 253 10.79 -9.48 -6.01
N THR A 254 9.90 -10.49 -5.96
CA THR A 254 9.72 -11.46 -7.04
C THR A 254 8.36 -12.14 -6.94
N ASP A 255 8.06 -13.08 -7.84
CA ASP A 255 6.84 -13.89 -7.79
C ASP A 255 7.05 -15.18 -6.99
N GLY A 256 5.97 -15.79 -6.50
CA GLY A 256 6.03 -16.96 -5.62
C GLY A 256 6.69 -18.19 -6.25
N ASP A 257 6.51 -18.42 -7.54
CA ASP A 257 7.14 -19.50 -8.30
C ASP A 257 8.67 -19.29 -8.42
N VAL A 258 9.09 -18.06 -8.65
CA VAL A 258 10.50 -17.66 -8.70
C VAL A 258 11.15 -17.77 -7.31
N ALA A 259 10.48 -17.28 -6.25
CA ALA A 259 10.97 -17.41 -4.88
C ALA A 259 11.19 -18.86 -4.50
N LYS A 260 10.32 -19.78 -4.93
CA LYS A 260 10.49 -21.22 -4.74
C LYS A 260 11.65 -21.78 -5.55
N LYS A 261 11.81 -21.38 -6.82
CA LYS A 261 12.91 -21.79 -7.71
C LYS A 261 14.27 -21.50 -7.08
N TYR A 262 14.44 -20.30 -6.49
CA TYR A 262 15.69 -19.86 -5.88
C TYR A 262 15.77 -20.13 -4.36
N ARG A 263 14.78 -20.80 -3.77
CA ARG A 263 14.71 -21.13 -2.34
C ARG A 263 14.87 -19.89 -1.43
N LEU A 264 14.25 -18.78 -1.79
CA LEU A 264 14.45 -17.50 -1.10
C LEU A 264 13.94 -17.46 0.34
N ASN A 265 13.17 -18.46 0.78
CA ASN A 265 12.77 -18.65 2.17
C ASN A 265 13.86 -19.28 3.05
N SER A 266 14.99 -19.73 2.46
CA SER A 266 16.16 -20.22 3.17
C SER A 266 17.28 -19.18 3.14
N SER A 267 18.09 -19.13 4.19
CA SER A 267 19.26 -18.27 4.24
C SER A 267 20.21 -18.52 3.07
N ASP A 268 20.54 -19.79 2.79
CA ASP A 268 21.45 -20.15 1.70
C ASP A 268 20.97 -19.60 0.35
N GLY A 269 19.71 -19.87 -0.04
CA GLY A 269 19.18 -19.41 -1.32
C GLY A 269 19.10 -17.89 -1.43
N TRP A 270 18.74 -17.21 -0.35
CA TRP A 270 18.66 -15.76 -0.31
C TRP A 270 20.05 -15.10 -0.42
N PHE A 271 21.03 -15.58 0.38
CA PHE A 271 22.41 -15.05 0.36
C PHE A 271 23.16 -15.42 -0.93
N ASP A 272 22.93 -16.58 -1.52
CA ASP A 272 23.46 -16.95 -2.84
C ASP A 272 22.96 -15.99 -3.93
N LEU A 273 21.70 -15.56 -3.86
CA LEU A 273 21.13 -14.70 -4.88
C LEU A 273 21.61 -13.25 -4.71
N ILE A 274 21.60 -12.67 -3.50
CA ILE A 274 22.07 -11.30 -3.27
C ILE A 274 23.55 -11.15 -3.58
N GLY A 275 24.36 -12.19 -3.37
CA GLY A 275 25.78 -12.21 -3.73
C GLY A 275 26.07 -11.99 -5.22
N LYS A 276 25.05 -12.12 -6.09
CA LYS A 276 25.13 -11.87 -7.53
C LYS A 276 24.80 -10.43 -7.91
N THR A 277 24.34 -9.60 -6.98
CA THR A 277 24.03 -8.20 -7.21
C THR A 277 25.30 -7.34 -7.20
N THR A 278 25.30 -6.23 -7.92
CA THR A 278 26.45 -5.33 -8.02
C THR A 278 26.48 -4.29 -6.90
N HIS A 279 25.33 -3.76 -6.52
CA HIS A 279 25.22 -2.65 -5.58
C HIS A 279 24.65 -3.10 -4.23
N THR A 280 23.61 -3.92 -4.21
CA THR A 280 22.94 -4.35 -2.98
C THR A 280 23.87 -5.20 -2.12
N SER A 281 24.66 -6.11 -2.70
CA SER A 281 25.64 -6.91 -1.99
C SER A 281 26.71 -6.09 -1.26
N LYS A 282 27.11 -4.94 -1.82
CA LYS A 282 28.07 -4.03 -1.19
C LYS A 282 27.50 -3.39 0.09
N ARG A 283 26.19 -3.10 0.09
CA ARG A 283 25.53 -2.47 1.25
C ARG A 283 25.41 -3.38 2.46
N ILE A 284 25.45 -4.71 2.25
CA ILE A 284 25.41 -5.70 3.32
C ILE A 284 26.80 -6.25 3.69
N HIS A 285 27.87 -5.73 3.07
CA HIS A 285 29.22 -6.21 3.40
C HIS A 285 29.54 -5.94 4.88
N GLY A 286 30.02 -6.95 5.59
CA GLY A 286 30.28 -6.86 7.03
C GLY A 286 29.04 -6.77 7.94
N ALA A 287 27.83 -6.67 7.38
CA ALA A 287 26.60 -6.53 8.15
C ALA A 287 26.11 -7.87 8.75
N ILE A 288 25.48 -7.81 9.91
CA ILE A 288 24.99 -8.99 10.63
C ILE A 288 23.48 -9.13 10.40
N PRO A 289 22.97 -10.23 9.83
CA PRO A 289 21.54 -10.44 9.68
C PRO A 289 20.86 -10.59 11.05
N LEU A 290 19.76 -9.87 11.26
CA LEU A 290 19.02 -9.87 12.52
C LEU A 290 18.01 -11.02 12.62
N ALA A 291 17.60 -11.59 11.50
CA ALA A 291 16.67 -12.72 11.41
C ALA A 291 16.85 -13.48 10.09
N ALA A 292 16.28 -14.67 10.00
CA ALA A 292 16.17 -15.43 8.76
C ALA A 292 15.24 -14.71 7.74
N PRO A 293 15.39 -14.99 6.43
CA PRO A 293 14.54 -14.45 5.39
C PRO A 293 13.05 -14.72 5.66
N SER A 294 12.23 -13.70 5.53
CA SER A 294 10.79 -13.78 5.78
C SER A 294 10.00 -13.21 4.60
N ALA A 295 9.04 -14.00 4.09
CA ALA A 295 8.25 -13.64 2.93
C ALA A 295 6.97 -12.89 3.33
N TYR A 296 6.66 -11.82 2.61
CA TYR A 296 5.47 -10.99 2.80
C TYR A 296 4.77 -10.73 1.45
N PRO A 297 3.43 -10.78 1.40
CA PRO A 297 2.70 -10.40 0.20
C PRO A 297 2.98 -8.94 -0.18
N ALA A 298 3.33 -8.73 -1.44
CA ALA A 298 3.59 -7.42 -2.03
C ALA A 298 2.70 -7.11 -3.24
N SER A 299 1.77 -8.04 -3.57
CA SER A 299 0.87 -7.95 -4.72
C SER A 299 0.00 -6.71 -4.71
N SER A 300 -0.22 -6.15 -5.90
CA SER A 300 -1.23 -5.12 -6.12
C SER A 300 -2.62 -5.74 -6.17
N HIS A 301 -3.55 -5.21 -5.39
CA HIS A 301 -4.96 -5.60 -5.46
C HIS A 301 -5.87 -4.47 -4.99
N ARG A 302 -7.14 -4.58 -5.30
CA ARG A 302 -8.21 -3.76 -4.73
C ARG A 302 -9.35 -4.64 -4.24
N LEU A 303 -10.19 -4.10 -3.39
CA LEU A 303 -11.48 -4.71 -3.11
C LEU A 303 -12.43 -4.52 -4.30
N GLU A 304 -13.32 -5.49 -4.50
CA GLU A 304 -14.43 -5.38 -5.46
C GLU A 304 -15.36 -4.22 -5.09
N LYS A 305 -15.59 -4.02 -3.77
CA LYS A 305 -16.29 -2.89 -3.17
C LYS A 305 -15.48 -2.38 -1.99
N MET A 306 -15.29 -1.08 -1.91
CA MET A 306 -14.52 -0.44 -0.83
C MET A 306 -15.43 0.19 0.23
N THR A 307 -16.73 0.20 -0.03
CA THR A 307 -17.75 0.75 0.86
C THR A 307 -18.99 -0.14 0.89
N GLY A 308 -19.76 -0.03 1.95
CA GLY A 308 -21.05 -0.68 2.12
C GLY A 308 -21.90 0.07 3.14
N GLU A 309 -23.05 -0.46 3.47
CA GLU A 309 -23.96 0.18 4.41
C GLU A 309 -23.35 0.19 5.82
N GLY A 310 -22.98 1.37 6.32
CA GLY A 310 -22.36 1.56 7.63
C GLY A 310 -20.92 1.06 7.72
N TRP A 311 -20.18 0.97 6.60
CA TRP A 311 -18.76 0.65 6.64
C TRP A 311 -18.01 1.14 5.40
N LEU A 312 -16.70 1.27 5.53
CA LEU A 312 -15.76 1.46 4.43
C LEU A 312 -14.37 0.88 4.77
N ALA A 313 -13.56 0.64 3.73
CA ALA A 313 -12.17 0.21 3.88
C ALA A 313 -11.19 1.35 3.57
N VAL A 314 -10.05 1.40 4.27
CA VAL A 314 -9.00 2.42 4.11
C VAL A 314 -7.62 1.79 3.89
N GLY A 315 -6.72 2.54 3.27
CA GLY A 315 -5.33 2.12 3.07
C GLY A 315 -5.21 0.82 2.30
N ASP A 316 -4.38 -0.08 2.81
CA ASP A 316 -4.14 -1.38 2.19
C ASP A 316 -5.32 -2.35 2.32
N ALA A 317 -6.31 -2.07 3.16
CA ALA A 317 -7.54 -2.83 3.19
C ALA A 317 -8.41 -2.54 1.95
N ALA A 318 -8.41 -1.31 1.44
CA ALA A 318 -9.13 -0.94 0.24
C ALA A 318 -8.38 -1.26 -1.05
N THR A 319 -7.14 -0.78 -1.16
CA THR A 319 -6.25 -0.94 -2.33
C THR A 319 -4.82 -1.15 -1.88
N THR A 320 -4.06 -2.01 -2.55
CA THR A 320 -2.63 -2.20 -2.30
C THR A 320 -1.81 -1.86 -3.53
N PHE A 321 -0.69 -1.19 -3.32
CA PHE A 321 0.23 -0.81 -4.37
C PHE A 321 1.51 -1.65 -4.28
N ASP A 322 2.17 -1.80 -5.42
CA ASP A 322 3.51 -2.36 -5.52
C ASP A 322 4.50 -1.52 -4.71
N PRO A 323 5.37 -2.13 -3.90
CA PRO A 323 6.36 -1.42 -3.10
C PRO A 323 7.32 -0.52 -3.90
N LEU A 324 7.51 -0.80 -5.19
CA LEU A 324 8.30 0.05 -6.08
C LEU A 324 7.83 1.51 -6.09
N SER A 325 6.54 1.74 -5.86
CA SER A 325 5.96 3.09 -5.77
C SER A 325 6.38 3.87 -4.51
N SER A 326 6.80 3.21 -3.45
CA SER A 326 7.05 3.79 -2.10
C SER A 326 5.87 4.62 -1.54
N LEU A 327 4.65 4.42 -2.04
CA LEU A 327 3.47 5.24 -1.72
C LEU A 327 2.55 4.64 -0.64
N GLY A 328 2.83 3.43 -0.13
CA GLY A 328 1.90 2.70 0.74
C GLY A 328 1.44 3.48 1.97
N ILE A 329 2.38 4.09 2.72
CA ILE A 329 2.07 4.88 3.93
C ILE A 329 1.34 6.17 3.55
N GLN A 330 1.85 6.91 2.57
CA GLN A 330 1.24 8.16 2.10
C GLN A 330 -0.20 7.93 1.63
N LYS A 331 -0.43 6.91 0.81
CA LYS A 331 -1.77 6.49 0.37
C LYS A 331 -2.65 6.14 1.56
N GLY A 332 -2.11 5.41 2.55
CA GLY A 332 -2.82 5.09 3.79
C GLY A 332 -3.29 6.34 4.53
N LEU A 333 -2.41 7.30 4.77
CA LEU A 333 -2.74 8.57 5.42
C LEU A 333 -3.82 9.33 4.63
N ARG A 334 -3.64 9.47 3.30
CA ARG A 334 -4.58 10.20 2.44
C ARG A 334 -5.96 9.54 2.40
N SER A 335 -6.01 8.21 2.25
CA SER A 335 -7.28 7.49 2.25
C SER A 335 -8.01 7.61 3.57
N GLY A 336 -7.28 7.56 4.70
CA GLY A 336 -7.86 7.77 6.03
C GLY A 336 -8.45 9.17 6.22
N ILE A 337 -7.72 10.21 5.78
CA ILE A 337 -8.24 11.59 5.80
C ILE A 337 -9.50 11.69 4.94
N THR A 338 -9.49 11.17 3.71
CA THR A 338 -10.64 11.25 2.80
C THR A 338 -11.84 10.45 3.33
N ALA A 339 -11.59 9.28 3.92
CA ALA A 339 -12.64 8.45 4.52
C ALA A 339 -13.37 9.16 5.65
N SER A 340 -12.67 9.96 6.45
CA SER A 340 -13.30 10.68 7.56
C SER A 340 -14.39 11.65 7.12
N TYR A 341 -14.24 12.30 5.95
CA TYR A 341 -15.29 13.15 5.36
C TYR A 341 -16.49 12.32 4.89
N ALA A 342 -16.24 11.15 4.26
CA ALA A 342 -17.30 10.24 3.86
C ALA A 342 -18.10 9.69 5.05
N ILE A 343 -17.42 9.45 6.19
CA ILE A 343 -18.05 9.05 7.45
C ILE A 343 -18.88 10.21 8.02
N GLY A 344 -18.35 11.44 8.01
CA GLY A 344 -19.13 12.63 8.41
C GLY A 344 -20.41 12.80 7.59
N ASP A 345 -20.32 12.63 6.27
CA ASP A 345 -21.48 12.65 5.38
C ASP A 345 -22.53 11.58 5.75
N PHE A 346 -22.07 10.35 6.09
CA PHE A 346 -22.96 9.27 6.53
C PHE A 346 -23.76 9.66 7.80
N PHE A 347 -23.10 10.20 8.82
CA PHE A 347 -23.78 10.64 10.04
C PHE A 347 -24.69 11.86 9.83
N ASN A 348 -24.46 12.63 8.77
CA ASN A 348 -25.35 13.69 8.31
C ASN A 348 -26.48 13.20 7.38
N GLY A 349 -26.64 11.88 7.21
CA GLY A 349 -27.69 11.26 6.40
C GLY A 349 -27.43 11.31 4.88
N SER A 350 -26.22 11.61 4.43
CA SER A 350 -25.87 11.69 3.00
C SER A 350 -25.08 10.44 2.55
N PRO A 351 -25.61 9.61 1.66
CA PRO A 351 -24.90 8.48 1.08
C PRO A 351 -23.87 8.87 0.01
N ALA A 352 -23.82 10.15 -0.38
CA ALA A 352 -22.98 10.63 -1.48
C ALA A 352 -21.48 10.56 -1.14
N GLY A 353 -21.10 10.72 0.15
CA GLY A 353 -19.72 10.69 0.59
C GLY A 353 -19.03 9.37 0.31
N GLN A 354 -19.66 8.25 0.66
CA GLN A 354 -19.11 6.92 0.41
C GLN A 354 -18.93 6.63 -1.08
N LYS A 355 -19.90 7.02 -1.94
CA LYS A 355 -19.79 6.85 -3.40
C LYS A 355 -18.63 7.66 -3.98
N LYS A 356 -18.46 8.92 -3.53
CA LYS A 356 -17.34 9.77 -3.96
C LYS A 356 -16.00 9.19 -3.50
N TYR A 357 -15.93 8.69 -2.27
CA TYR A 357 -14.75 8.05 -1.71
C TYR A 357 -14.33 6.81 -2.55
N GLU A 358 -15.25 5.90 -2.83
CA GLU A 358 -14.98 4.70 -3.61
C GLU A 358 -14.56 5.04 -5.06
N ALA A 359 -15.21 6.02 -5.69
CA ALA A 359 -14.84 6.49 -7.02
C ALA A 359 -13.41 7.07 -7.05
N LEU A 360 -13.04 7.86 -6.03
CA LEU A 360 -11.69 8.43 -5.90
C LEU A 360 -10.63 7.34 -5.77
N LEU A 361 -10.83 6.37 -4.87
CA LEU A 361 -9.87 5.28 -4.67
C LEU A 361 -9.75 4.39 -5.92
N SER A 362 -10.86 4.14 -6.59
CA SER A 362 -10.84 3.39 -7.86
C SER A 362 -10.04 4.12 -8.94
N GLN A 363 -10.26 5.43 -9.09
CA GLN A 363 -9.50 6.24 -10.04
C GLN A 363 -8.01 6.29 -9.71
N GLU A 364 -7.66 6.43 -8.43
CA GLU A 364 -6.26 6.40 -7.98
C GLU A 364 -5.59 5.06 -8.27
N PHE A 365 -6.30 3.96 -8.01
CA PHE A 365 -5.77 2.62 -8.27
C PHE A 365 -5.54 2.39 -9.77
N GLU A 366 -6.44 2.83 -10.62
CA GLU A 366 -6.28 2.73 -12.07
C GLU A 366 -5.13 3.58 -12.59
N ALA A 367 -5.00 4.83 -12.12
CA ALA A 367 -3.87 5.69 -12.47
C ALA A 367 -2.53 5.08 -12.03
N TYR A 368 -2.51 4.47 -10.83
CA TYR A 368 -1.36 3.74 -10.34
C TYR A 368 -0.99 2.56 -11.25
N LEU A 369 -1.95 1.75 -11.73
CA LEU A 369 -1.67 0.62 -12.61
C LEU A 369 -1.01 1.05 -13.93
N VAL A 370 -1.46 2.16 -14.50
CA VAL A 370 -0.83 2.76 -15.69
C VAL A 370 0.62 3.13 -15.42
N THR A 371 0.86 3.88 -14.34
CA THR A 371 2.21 4.32 -13.97
C THR A 371 3.12 3.12 -13.65
N LYS A 372 2.62 2.13 -12.92
CA LYS A 372 3.34 0.88 -12.64
C LYS A 372 3.79 0.19 -13.91
N SER A 373 2.88 -0.02 -14.87
CA SER A 373 3.18 -0.64 -16.15
C SER A 373 4.24 0.12 -16.94
N GLU A 374 4.17 1.45 -16.96
CA GLU A 374 5.18 2.31 -17.60
C GLU A 374 6.57 2.16 -16.97
N PHE A 375 6.63 2.05 -15.64
CA PHE A 375 7.89 1.81 -14.94
C PHE A 375 8.47 0.44 -15.27
N TYR A 376 7.69 -0.62 -15.16
CA TYR A 376 8.17 -1.97 -15.43
C TYR A 376 8.66 -2.15 -16.88
N ARG A 377 8.07 -1.44 -17.83
CA ARG A 377 8.50 -1.45 -19.25
C ARG A 377 9.84 -0.81 -19.53
N GLN A 378 10.33 0.03 -18.64
CA GLN A 378 11.66 0.63 -18.80
C GLN A 378 12.76 -0.41 -18.62
N GLU A 379 12.49 -1.50 -17.89
CA GLU A 379 13.41 -2.60 -17.74
C GLU A 379 13.31 -3.57 -18.92
N GLN A 380 14.30 -3.62 -19.78
CA GLN A 380 14.31 -4.39 -21.03
C GLN A 380 15.41 -5.45 -21.07
N ARG A 381 16.34 -5.44 -20.09
CA ARG A 381 17.51 -6.33 -20.11
C ARG A 381 17.13 -7.81 -20.05
N TRP A 382 15.99 -8.15 -19.45
CA TRP A 382 15.53 -9.53 -19.28
C TRP A 382 14.14 -9.74 -19.87
N SER A 383 13.94 -9.28 -21.10
CA SER A 383 12.64 -9.34 -21.79
C SER A 383 12.07 -10.75 -21.98
N SER A 384 12.92 -11.79 -21.91
CA SER A 384 12.53 -13.21 -21.96
C SER A 384 12.12 -13.80 -20.61
N SER A 385 12.40 -13.13 -19.48
CA SER A 385 12.02 -13.62 -18.17
C SER A 385 10.52 -13.54 -17.94
N SER A 386 9.94 -14.62 -17.40
CA SER A 386 8.51 -14.69 -17.09
C SER A 386 8.09 -13.64 -16.06
N PHE A 387 8.98 -13.26 -15.12
CA PHE A 387 8.72 -12.21 -14.15
C PHE A 387 8.44 -10.86 -14.81
N TRP A 388 9.30 -10.46 -15.76
CA TRP A 388 9.16 -9.20 -16.49
C TRP A 388 8.03 -9.25 -17.50
N GLN A 389 7.87 -10.37 -18.23
CA GLN A 389 6.77 -10.56 -19.18
C GLN A 389 5.39 -10.40 -18.54
N ARG A 390 5.18 -10.90 -17.33
CA ARG A 390 3.92 -10.74 -16.59
C ARG A 390 3.61 -9.27 -16.23
N ARG A 391 4.62 -8.39 -16.27
CA ARG A 391 4.51 -6.96 -15.92
C ARG A 391 4.54 -6.04 -17.12
N TYR A 392 4.97 -6.57 -18.26
CA TYR A 392 4.78 -5.88 -19.52
C TYR A 392 3.34 -6.11 -19.93
N ASP A 393 2.48 -5.08 -19.85
CA ASP A 393 1.23 -5.10 -20.59
C ASP A 393 1.59 -5.01 -22.07
N TYR A 394 1.88 -6.12 -22.72
CA TYR A 394 2.05 -6.15 -24.16
C TYR A 394 0.72 -5.78 -24.78
N ILE A 395 0.67 -4.61 -25.40
CA ILE A 395 -0.38 -4.30 -26.36
C ILE A 395 -0.07 -5.15 -27.58
N THR A 396 -0.65 -6.34 -27.61
CA THR A 396 -0.57 -7.25 -28.76
C THR A 396 -1.76 -7.07 -29.70
N LEU A 397 -2.67 -6.15 -29.37
CA LEU A 397 -3.86 -5.91 -30.17
C LEU A 397 -3.46 -5.18 -31.47
N ASP A 398 -3.57 -5.88 -32.60
CA ASP A 398 -3.38 -5.27 -33.91
C ASP A 398 -4.44 -4.18 -34.14
N PRO A 399 -4.05 -2.95 -34.49
CA PRO A 399 -5.00 -1.87 -34.77
C PRO A 399 -6.04 -2.19 -35.87
N SER A 400 -5.69 -3.04 -36.81
CA SER A 400 -6.57 -3.46 -37.89
C SER A 400 -7.47 -4.65 -37.54
N LEU A 401 -7.25 -5.27 -36.37
CA LEU A 401 -7.99 -6.44 -35.94
C LEU A 401 -9.49 -6.12 -35.83
N LEU A 402 -10.32 -6.86 -36.54
CA LEU A 402 -11.76 -6.72 -36.41
C LEU A 402 -12.23 -7.38 -35.12
N LEU A 403 -12.99 -6.65 -34.36
CA LEU A 403 -13.54 -7.06 -33.05
C LEU A 403 -15.06 -6.93 -33.08
N HIS A 404 -15.75 -7.90 -32.54
CA HIS A 404 -17.18 -7.79 -32.31
C HIS A 404 -17.63 -8.50 -31.03
N LEU A 405 -18.81 -8.13 -30.52
CA LEU A 405 -19.37 -8.62 -29.27
C LEU A 405 -19.66 -10.13 -29.35
N ASN A 406 -19.23 -10.88 -28.36
CA ASN A 406 -19.63 -12.25 -28.17
C ASN A 406 -21.08 -12.28 -27.63
N GLN A 407 -21.98 -13.03 -28.30
CA GLN A 407 -23.39 -13.12 -27.89
C GLN A 407 -23.64 -14.08 -26.72
N ASP A 408 -22.61 -14.73 -26.17
CA ASP A 408 -22.73 -15.61 -25.00
C ASP A 408 -22.95 -14.76 -23.72
N ALA A 409 -24.17 -14.74 -23.23
CA ALA A 409 -24.57 -13.96 -22.04
C ALA A 409 -23.78 -14.31 -20.76
N GLY A 410 -23.29 -15.55 -20.63
CA GLY A 410 -22.47 -15.96 -19.48
C GLY A 410 -21.10 -15.29 -19.47
N LYS A 411 -20.49 -15.10 -20.62
CA LYS A 411 -19.21 -14.37 -20.76
C LYS A 411 -19.38 -12.88 -20.58
N LEU A 412 -20.49 -12.31 -21.05
CA LEU A 412 -20.82 -10.90 -20.86
C LEU A 412 -21.01 -10.53 -19.38
N ALA A 413 -21.70 -11.36 -18.62
CA ALA A 413 -21.90 -11.15 -17.18
C ALA A 413 -20.59 -11.24 -16.37
N ALA A 414 -19.62 -12.06 -16.83
CA ALA A 414 -18.29 -12.13 -16.21
C ALA A 414 -17.50 -10.83 -16.39
N VAL A 415 -17.69 -10.13 -17.52
CA VAL A 415 -16.99 -8.89 -17.86
C VAL A 415 -17.48 -7.70 -17.06
N ASP A 416 -18.78 -7.62 -16.78
CA ASP A 416 -19.34 -6.56 -15.94
C ASP A 416 -18.75 -6.59 -14.51
N ARG A 417 -18.17 -7.72 -14.08
CA ARG A 417 -17.48 -7.89 -12.79
C ARG A 417 -16.00 -7.50 -12.82
N LEU A 418 -15.45 -7.23 -14.00
CA LEU A 418 -14.00 -7.14 -14.21
C LEU A 418 -13.57 -5.74 -14.69
N SER A 419 -14.23 -4.69 -14.24
CA SER A 419 -13.95 -3.28 -14.59
C SER A 419 -12.57 -2.80 -14.10
N MET A 420 -11.48 -3.48 -14.51
CA MET A 420 -10.13 -3.15 -14.08
C MET A 420 -9.55 -1.94 -14.83
N HIS A 421 -9.92 -1.76 -16.08
CA HIS A 421 -9.34 -0.73 -16.96
C HIS A 421 -10.28 0.45 -17.21
N LEU A 422 -11.59 0.23 -17.10
CA LEU A 422 -12.60 1.25 -17.34
C LEU A 422 -13.72 1.18 -16.27
N PRO A 423 -14.35 2.31 -15.91
CA PRO A 423 -15.60 2.31 -15.15
C PRO A 423 -16.66 1.45 -15.83
N SER A 424 -17.58 0.85 -15.08
CA SER A 424 -18.61 -0.06 -15.62
C SER A 424 -19.46 0.58 -16.71
N ALA A 425 -19.74 1.89 -16.62
CA ALA A 425 -20.45 2.64 -17.65
C ALA A 425 -19.63 2.72 -18.95
N ASP A 426 -18.35 3.00 -18.85
CA ASP A 426 -17.44 3.09 -20.00
C ASP A 426 -17.21 1.72 -20.65
N LEU A 427 -17.16 0.64 -19.86
CA LEU A 427 -17.10 -0.74 -20.38
C LEU A 427 -18.37 -1.10 -21.17
N LYS A 428 -19.53 -0.66 -20.69
CA LYS A 428 -20.78 -0.86 -21.42
C LYS A 428 -20.75 -0.15 -22.77
N ASP A 429 -20.35 1.12 -22.79
CA ASP A 429 -20.24 1.90 -24.01
C ASP A 429 -19.20 1.33 -24.99
N LEU A 430 -18.07 0.83 -24.47
CA LEU A 430 -17.07 0.15 -25.30
C LEU A 430 -17.62 -1.15 -25.92
N ARG A 431 -18.40 -1.92 -25.17
CA ARG A 431 -19.09 -3.10 -25.69
C ARG A 431 -20.13 -2.74 -26.77
N ASP A 432 -20.89 -1.68 -26.57
CA ASP A 432 -21.87 -1.20 -27.54
C ASP A 432 -21.21 -0.79 -28.86
N LEU A 433 -19.99 -0.23 -28.82
CA LEU A 433 -19.17 0.04 -30.01
C LEU A 433 -18.72 -1.23 -30.71
N CYS A 434 -18.58 -2.34 -29.99
CA CYS A 434 -18.28 -3.66 -30.54
C CYS A 434 -19.52 -4.45 -31.00
N ALA A 435 -20.73 -3.89 -30.95
CA ALA A 435 -21.97 -4.59 -31.40
C ALA A 435 -21.95 -4.98 -32.87
N THR A 436 -21.19 -4.25 -33.69
CA THR A 436 -20.89 -4.61 -35.07
C THR A 436 -19.39 -4.76 -35.25
N PRO A 437 -18.92 -5.69 -36.15
CA PRO A 437 -17.50 -5.84 -36.42
C PRO A 437 -16.85 -4.52 -36.81
N ARG A 438 -15.80 -4.10 -36.08
CA ARG A 438 -15.02 -2.87 -36.32
C ARG A 438 -13.54 -3.13 -36.06
N ALA A 439 -12.69 -2.39 -36.74
CA ALA A 439 -11.26 -2.41 -36.44
C ALA A 439 -11.00 -1.85 -35.03
N ALA A 440 -10.05 -2.42 -34.32
CA ALA A 440 -9.67 -1.96 -32.96
C ALA A 440 -9.35 -0.45 -32.93
N SER A 441 -8.63 0.06 -33.94
CA SER A 441 -8.32 1.50 -34.08
C SER A 441 -9.57 2.37 -34.25
N GLU A 442 -10.59 1.90 -34.97
CA GLU A 442 -11.85 2.62 -35.13
C GLU A 442 -12.65 2.65 -33.83
N ILE A 443 -12.65 1.55 -33.06
CA ILE A 443 -13.31 1.48 -31.75
C ILE A 443 -12.65 2.46 -30.78
N VAL A 444 -11.31 2.49 -30.72
CA VAL A 444 -10.53 3.42 -29.87
C VAL A 444 -10.86 4.88 -30.23
N SER A 445 -10.84 5.23 -31.51
CA SER A 445 -11.14 6.57 -31.99
C SER A 445 -12.57 6.99 -31.66
N ALA A 446 -13.56 6.11 -31.93
CA ALA A 446 -14.97 6.37 -31.64
C ALA A 446 -15.23 6.54 -30.13
N PHE A 447 -14.60 5.70 -29.31
CA PHE A 447 -14.72 5.77 -27.84
C PHE A 447 -14.18 7.09 -27.30
N ASN A 448 -13.05 7.58 -27.83
CA ASN A 448 -12.38 8.79 -27.34
C ASN A 448 -12.94 10.10 -27.94
N THR A 449 -13.86 10.08 -28.90
CA THR A 449 -14.38 11.28 -29.56
C THR A 449 -14.92 12.31 -28.56
N ASN A 450 -15.52 11.87 -27.44
CA ASN A 450 -16.09 12.74 -26.40
C ASN A 450 -15.44 12.52 -25.01
N ARG A 451 -14.32 11.82 -24.91
CA ARG A 451 -13.68 11.45 -23.66
C ARG A 451 -12.19 11.77 -23.69
N ARG A 452 -11.66 12.29 -22.57
CA ARG A 452 -10.21 12.51 -22.40
C ARG A 452 -9.54 11.31 -21.76
N MET A 453 -9.54 10.17 -22.45
CA MET A 453 -8.87 8.96 -22.00
C MET A 453 -7.68 8.64 -22.91
N SER A 454 -6.60 8.04 -22.40
CA SER A 454 -5.50 7.62 -23.28
C SER A 454 -5.95 6.46 -24.15
N ASP A 455 -5.60 6.48 -25.44
CA ASP A 455 -5.88 5.39 -26.38
C ASP A 455 -5.40 4.05 -25.86
N ARG A 456 -4.25 4.03 -25.23
CA ARG A 456 -3.67 2.87 -24.58
C ARG A 456 -4.61 2.21 -23.58
N ARG A 457 -5.28 2.99 -22.75
CA ARG A 457 -6.22 2.47 -21.73
C ARG A 457 -7.42 1.80 -22.37
N VAL A 458 -7.88 2.34 -23.48
CA VAL A 458 -8.97 1.74 -24.27
C VAL A 458 -8.49 0.46 -24.95
N ILE A 459 -7.28 0.45 -25.51
CA ILE A 459 -6.67 -0.73 -26.14
C ILE A 459 -6.51 -1.87 -25.12
N LEU A 460 -6.01 -1.59 -23.93
CA LEU A 460 -5.88 -2.58 -22.86
C LEU A 460 -7.25 -3.16 -22.44
N ALA A 461 -8.28 -2.31 -22.39
CA ALA A 461 -9.63 -2.79 -22.11
C ALA A 461 -10.17 -3.70 -23.22
N LEU A 462 -9.92 -3.36 -24.49
CA LEU A 462 -10.29 -4.22 -25.63
C LEU A 462 -9.52 -5.55 -25.60
N GLN A 463 -8.22 -5.52 -25.37
CA GLN A 463 -7.41 -6.74 -25.24
C GLN A 463 -7.95 -7.63 -24.13
N TYR A 464 -8.23 -7.05 -22.98
CA TYR A 464 -8.81 -7.75 -21.85
C TYR A 464 -10.19 -8.37 -22.18
N LEU A 465 -11.08 -7.60 -22.85
CA LEU A 465 -12.38 -8.11 -23.30
C LEU A 465 -12.23 -9.28 -24.28
N LEU A 466 -11.19 -9.25 -25.12
CA LEU A 466 -10.85 -10.31 -26.06
C LEU A 466 -10.38 -11.58 -25.32
N GLU A 467 -9.45 -11.45 -24.38
CA GLU A 467 -8.93 -12.53 -23.55
C GLU A 467 -10.03 -13.16 -22.67
N ALA A 468 -10.94 -12.35 -22.15
CA ALA A 468 -12.11 -12.81 -21.41
C ALA A 468 -13.18 -13.46 -22.30
N GLY A 469 -13.02 -13.39 -23.62
CA GLY A 469 -13.97 -13.90 -24.62
C GLY A 469 -15.28 -13.12 -24.68
N ALA A 470 -15.33 -11.89 -24.16
CA ALA A 470 -16.50 -11.01 -24.24
C ALA A 470 -16.63 -10.31 -25.60
N ILE A 471 -15.51 -10.04 -26.23
CA ILE A 471 -15.42 -9.73 -27.64
C ILE A 471 -14.61 -10.81 -28.34
N ILE A 472 -14.87 -11.03 -29.63
CA ILE A 472 -14.23 -12.06 -30.45
C ILE A 472 -13.79 -11.46 -31.76
N GLN A 473 -12.88 -12.16 -32.44
CA GLN A 473 -12.57 -11.92 -33.85
C GLN A 473 -13.65 -12.58 -34.71
N PRO A 474 -14.16 -11.90 -35.73
CA PRO A 474 -14.99 -12.56 -36.74
C PRO A 474 -14.20 -13.69 -37.40
N ALA A 475 -14.85 -14.83 -37.64
CA ALA A 475 -14.26 -15.97 -38.32
C ALA A 475 -13.89 -15.64 -39.78
#